data_262e874fca97f8fb34bfbd9307aae396
#
_entry.id   262e874fca97f8fb34bfbd9307aae396
#
_cell.length_a   1.000
_cell.length_b   1.000
_cell.length_c   1.000
_cell.angle_alpha   90.00
_cell.angle_beta   90.00
_cell.angle_gamma   90.00
#
_symmetry.space_group_name_H-M   'P 1'
#
loop_
_entity.id
_entity.type
_entity.pdbx_description
1 polymer ?
#
loop_
_entity_poly.entity_id
_entity_poly.type
_entity_poly.pdbx_seq_one_letter_code
_entity_poly.pdbx_strand_id
1 'polypeptide(L)'
;MFVCVDTVAVRAWLIPELERRDLPFIDCGLGLSLVDDRLFGLVRVTTSTPAVRGHVHAHHRIPASGSDNDDLYRSNIQVADLNMLAGTLAVIQYKQLRGFYADGEGEYHCVYAVDGNHLVNEDRA
;
A
#
# COMPACT_ATOMS: atom_id res chain seq x y z
N MET A 1 5.32 5.14 10.92
CA MET A 1 3.88 5.51 10.88
C MET A 1 3.14 4.59 9.93
N PHE A 2 1.89 4.22 10.22
CA PHE A 2 1.00 3.56 9.25
C PHE A 2 0.15 4.62 8.55
N VAL A 3 0.12 4.58 7.22
CA VAL A 3 -0.68 5.48 6.39
C VAL A 3 -1.82 4.66 5.77
N CYS A 4 -3.00 4.82 6.33
CA CYS A 4 -4.20 4.07 5.97
C CYS A 4 -5.32 5.02 5.54
N VAL A 5 -4.99 5.98 4.70
CA VAL A 5 -5.93 7.00 4.21
C VAL A 5 -6.59 6.53 2.91
N ASP A 6 -7.79 6.97 2.67
CA ASP A 6 -8.63 6.55 1.55
C ASP A 6 -8.54 7.45 0.32
N THR A 7 -7.91 8.63 0.44
CA THR A 7 -7.82 9.59 -0.67
C THR A 7 -6.40 9.82 -1.16
N VAL A 8 -6.27 9.99 -2.47
CA VAL A 8 -5.01 10.36 -3.12
C VAL A 8 -4.55 11.75 -2.67
N ALA A 9 -5.47 12.69 -2.50
CA ALA A 9 -5.16 14.06 -2.08
C ALA A 9 -4.46 14.09 -0.71
N VAL A 10 -4.92 13.30 0.25
CA VAL A 10 -4.28 13.22 1.58
C VAL A 10 -2.89 12.60 1.47
N ARG A 11 -2.70 11.57 0.66
CA ARG A 11 -1.37 10.98 0.42
C ARG A 11 -0.41 11.98 -0.22
N ALA A 12 -0.87 12.71 -1.21
CA ALA A 12 -0.06 13.70 -1.92
C ALA A 12 0.49 14.79 -0.98
N TRP A 13 -0.23 15.12 0.07
CA TRP A 13 0.22 16.04 1.09
C TRP A 13 1.05 15.36 2.18
N LEU A 14 0.60 14.21 2.68
CA LEU A 14 1.16 13.55 3.87
C LEU A 14 2.53 12.94 3.59
N ILE A 15 2.72 12.27 2.45
CA ILE A 15 3.95 11.55 2.14
C ILE A 15 5.16 12.48 2.06
N PRO A 16 5.12 13.60 1.31
CA PRO A 16 6.23 14.54 1.30
C PRO A 16 6.56 15.10 2.70
N GLU A 17 5.55 15.30 3.53
CA GLU A 17 5.76 15.80 4.89
C GLU A 17 6.46 14.75 5.79
N LEU A 18 6.10 13.47 5.66
CA LEU A 18 6.79 12.38 6.36
C LEU A 18 8.24 12.25 5.91
N GLU A 19 8.49 12.35 4.61
CA GLU A 19 9.82 12.29 4.04
C GLU A 19 10.69 13.49 4.46
N ARG A 20 10.12 14.69 4.48
CA ARG A 20 10.80 15.90 4.95
C ARG A 20 11.25 15.79 6.41
N ARG A 21 10.52 15.03 7.21
CA ARG A 21 10.84 14.77 8.63
C ARG A 21 11.66 13.51 8.84
N ASP A 22 12.08 12.84 7.78
CA ASP A 22 12.80 11.56 7.83
C ASP A 22 12.08 10.47 8.63
N LEU A 23 10.75 10.49 8.61
CA LEU A 23 9.93 9.51 9.30
C LEU A 23 9.69 8.29 8.40
N PRO A 24 10.01 7.08 8.87
CA PRO A 24 9.63 5.87 8.14
C PRO A 24 8.12 5.66 8.22
N PHE A 25 7.55 5.15 7.14
CA PHE A 25 6.12 4.85 7.07
C PHE A 25 5.83 3.60 6.24
N ILE A 26 4.65 3.05 6.47
CA ILE A 26 4.07 1.95 5.71
C ILE A 26 2.71 2.42 5.22
N ASP A 27 2.54 2.50 3.91
CA ASP A 27 1.29 2.90 3.26
C ASP A 27 0.51 1.68 2.82
N CYS A 28 -0.77 1.68 3.15
CA CYS A 28 -1.73 0.66 2.74
C CYS A 28 -2.67 1.24 1.70
N GLY A 29 -2.84 0.54 0.60
CA GLY A 29 -3.78 0.90 -0.45
C GLY A 29 -4.66 -0.28 -0.82
N LEU A 30 -5.91 0.00 -1.12
CA LEU A 30 -6.88 -0.94 -1.62
C LEU A 30 -7.44 -0.40 -2.94
N GLY A 31 -7.35 -1.17 -4.00
CA GLY A 31 -7.98 -0.89 -5.28
C GLY A 31 -9.11 -1.88 -5.53
N LEU A 32 -10.29 -1.37 -5.83
CA LEU A 32 -11.45 -2.19 -6.19
C LEU A 32 -11.91 -1.81 -7.60
N SER A 33 -12.26 -2.80 -8.39
CA SER A 33 -12.89 -2.59 -9.70
C SER A 33 -13.96 -3.66 -9.95
N LEU A 34 -14.93 -3.30 -10.77
CA LEU A 34 -16.00 -4.20 -11.16
C LEU A 34 -15.69 -4.78 -12.55
N VAL A 35 -15.62 -6.11 -12.63
CA VAL A 35 -15.37 -6.84 -13.87
C VAL A 35 -16.43 -7.94 -13.99
N ASP A 36 -17.25 -7.89 -15.04
CA ASP A 36 -18.33 -8.87 -15.29
C ASP A 36 -19.21 -9.11 -14.05
N ASP A 37 -19.70 -8.05 -13.43
CA ASP A 37 -20.53 -8.06 -12.21
C ASP A 37 -19.85 -8.71 -10.97
N ARG A 38 -18.53 -8.86 -11.01
CA ARG A 38 -17.72 -9.35 -9.88
C ARG A 38 -16.70 -8.32 -9.46
N LEU A 39 -16.43 -8.25 -8.16
CA LEU A 39 -15.38 -7.38 -7.66
C LEU A 39 -14.01 -8.00 -7.90
N PHE A 40 -13.13 -7.19 -8.51
CA PHE A 40 -11.70 -7.42 -8.54
C PHE A 40 -11.05 -6.52 -7.49
N GLY A 41 -10.13 -7.06 -6.71
CA GLY A 41 -9.47 -6.33 -5.65
C GLY A 41 -7.96 -6.49 -5.66
N LEU A 42 -7.27 -5.38 -5.42
CA LEU A 42 -5.84 -5.32 -5.18
C LEU A 42 -5.58 -4.73 -3.81
N VAL A 43 -4.72 -5.36 -3.04
CA VAL A 43 -4.17 -4.84 -1.79
C VAL A 43 -2.71 -4.51 -2.01
N ARG A 44 -2.32 -3.31 -1.67
CA ARG A 44 -0.94 -2.84 -1.79
C ARG A 44 -0.42 -2.40 -0.43
N VAL A 45 0.77 -2.84 -0.09
CA VAL A 45 1.49 -2.37 1.10
C VAL A 45 2.90 -1.95 0.69
N THR A 46 3.26 -0.72 1.01
CA THR A 46 4.53 -0.11 0.61
C THR A 46 5.23 0.46 1.83
N THR A 47 6.45 0.03 2.06
CA THR A 47 7.31 0.52 3.15
C THR A 47 8.29 1.55 2.60
N SER A 48 8.41 2.68 3.28
CA SER A 48 9.39 3.74 2.99
C SER A 48 10.18 4.06 4.24
N THR A 49 11.50 4.12 4.11
CA THR A 49 12.40 4.56 5.17
C THR A 49 13.35 5.63 4.64
N PRO A 50 14.01 6.43 5.49
CA PRO A 50 15.00 7.40 5.03
C PRO A 50 16.09 6.79 4.15
N ALA A 51 16.50 5.56 4.44
CA ALA A 51 17.53 4.85 3.67
C ALA A 51 16.98 4.21 2.39
N VAL A 52 15.71 3.86 2.35
CA VAL A 52 15.07 3.10 1.25
C VAL A 52 13.72 3.73 0.91
N ARG A 53 13.74 4.82 0.16
CA ARG A 53 12.52 5.52 -0.31
C ARG A 53 12.51 5.74 -1.82
N GLY A 54 13.66 5.60 -2.47
CA GLY A 54 13.79 5.85 -3.91
C GLY A 54 12.85 5.03 -4.76
N HIS A 55 12.60 3.78 -4.38
CA HIS A 55 11.69 2.86 -5.08
C HIS A 55 10.23 3.36 -5.13
N VAL A 56 9.80 4.13 -4.12
CA VAL A 56 8.43 4.67 -4.06
C VAL A 56 8.20 5.63 -5.21
N HIS A 57 9.18 6.50 -5.45
CA HIS A 57 9.10 7.52 -6.51
C HIS A 57 9.45 6.97 -7.89
N ALA A 58 10.53 6.17 -7.97
CA ALA A 58 11.01 5.61 -9.23
C ALA A 58 9.97 4.71 -9.91
N HIS A 59 9.18 3.98 -9.13
CA HIS A 59 8.18 3.03 -9.64
C HIS A 59 6.74 3.49 -9.42
N HIS A 60 6.52 4.72 -8.96
CA HIS A 60 5.18 5.26 -8.67
C HIS A 60 4.33 4.34 -7.80
N ARG A 61 4.95 3.73 -6.79
CA ARG A 61 4.33 2.68 -5.96
C ARG A 61 3.20 3.17 -5.06
N ILE A 62 3.17 4.47 -4.77
CA ILE A 62 2.09 5.10 -4.01
C ILE A 62 1.44 6.17 -4.88
N PRO A 63 0.13 6.09 -5.12
CA PRO A 63 -0.57 7.10 -5.92
C PRO A 63 -0.50 8.47 -5.23
N ALA A 64 0.08 9.45 -5.90
CA ALA A 64 0.16 10.84 -5.45
C ALA A 64 -0.59 11.81 -6.37
N SER A 65 -1.08 11.31 -7.50
CA SER A 65 -1.88 12.06 -8.47
C SER A 65 -2.89 11.13 -9.13
N GLY A 66 -4.03 11.64 -9.48
CA GLY A 66 -5.12 10.88 -10.10
C GLY A 66 -6.47 11.39 -9.60
N SER A 67 -7.53 11.04 -10.30
CA SER A 67 -8.88 11.31 -9.83
C SER A 67 -9.26 10.29 -8.75
N ASP A 68 -9.82 10.76 -7.65
CA ASP A 68 -10.54 9.91 -6.69
C ASP A 68 -11.83 9.34 -7.32
N ASN A 69 -11.81 9.19 -8.65
CA ASN A 69 -12.92 8.73 -9.47
C ASN A 69 -13.07 7.21 -9.44
N ASP A 70 -12.85 6.62 -8.28
CA ASP A 70 -13.30 5.27 -8.08
C ASP A 70 -14.77 5.34 -7.65
N ASP A 71 -15.67 5.15 -8.61
CA ASP A 71 -17.11 5.14 -8.36
C ASP A 71 -17.51 4.10 -7.29
N LEU A 72 -16.69 3.08 -7.10
CA LEU A 72 -16.86 2.08 -6.06
C LEU A 72 -16.58 2.64 -4.67
N TYR A 73 -15.57 3.50 -4.52
CA TYR A 73 -15.32 4.22 -3.27
C TYR A 73 -16.43 5.22 -2.96
N ARG A 74 -16.94 5.90 -3.98
CA ARG A 74 -18.10 6.79 -3.84
C ARG A 74 -19.37 6.06 -3.46
N SER A 75 -19.50 4.79 -3.85
CA SER A 75 -20.63 3.93 -3.50
C SER A 75 -20.52 3.35 -2.08
N ASN A 76 -19.52 3.70 -1.29
CA ASN A 76 -19.24 3.14 0.04
C ASN A 76 -19.10 1.61 0.06
N ILE A 77 -18.63 1.01 -1.03
CA ILE A 77 -18.33 -0.41 -1.03
C ILE A 77 -17.12 -0.64 -0.13
N GLN A 78 -17.36 -1.27 0.99
CA GLN A 78 -16.33 -1.68 1.93
C GLN A 78 -16.16 -3.19 1.84
N VAL A 79 -14.93 -3.63 1.66
CA VAL A 79 -14.58 -5.05 1.61
C VAL A 79 -13.73 -5.36 2.83
N ALA A 80 -14.37 -5.87 3.86
CA ALA A 80 -13.77 -6.04 5.18
C ALA A 80 -12.58 -7.01 5.17
N ASP A 81 -12.67 -8.09 4.42
CA ASP A 81 -11.62 -9.10 4.29
C ASP A 81 -10.34 -8.53 3.65
N LEU A 82 -10.44 -7.74 2.59
CA LEU A 82 -9.29 -7.11 1.96
C LEU A 82 -8.71 -5.97 2.82
N ASN A 83 -9.54 -5.24 3.54
CA ASN A 83 -9.08 -4.25 4.51
C ASN A 83 -8.31 -4.90 5.66
N MET A 84 -8.79 -6.03 6.17
CA MET A 84 -8.10 -6.81 7.20
C MET A 84 -6.77 -7.36 6.68
N LEU A 85 -6.74 -7.87 5.46
CA LEU A 85 -5.52 -8.35 4.82
C LEU A 85 -4.48 -7.22 4.68
N ALA A 86 -4.90 -6.04 4.22
CA ALA A 86 -4.03 -4.88 4.12
C ALA A 86 -3.40 -4.52 5.47
N GLY A 87 -4.21 -4.43 6.52
CA GLY A 87 -3.72 -4.17 7.86
C GLY A 87 -2.77 -5.24 8.39
N THR A 88 -3.07 -6.51 8.14
CA THR A 88 -2.24 -7.64 8.55
C THR A 88 -0.89 -7.61 7.84
N LEU A 89 -0.86 -7.43 6.53
CA LEU A 89 0.38 -7.33 5.75
C LEU A 89 1.23 -6.13 6.19
N ALA A 90 0.61 -4.99 6.48
CA ALA A 90 1.32 -3.82 6.99
C ALA A 90 1.99 -4.09 8.34
N VAL A 91 1.32 -4.78 9.24
CA VAL A 91 1.89 -5.16 10.54
C VAL A 91 3.02 -6.17 10.38
N ILE A 92 2.90 -7.11 9.46
CA ILE A 92 3.98 -8.06 9.14
C ILE A 92 5.21 -7.29 8.63
N GLN A 93 5.05 -6.38 7.68
CA GLN A 93 6.16 -5.56 7.18
C GLN A 93 6.78 -4.69 8.29
N TYR A 94 5.97 -4.12 9.16
CA TYR A 94 6.49 -3.39 10.31
C TYR A 94 7.33 -4.28 11.23
N LYS A 95 6.89 -5.50 11.50
CA LYS A 95 7.63 -6.45 12.33
C LYS A 95 8.92 -6.92 11.65
N GLN A 96 8.93 -7.09 10.33
CA GLN A 96 10.16 -7.34 9.57
C GLN A 96 11.13 -6.15 9.67
N LEU A 97 10.63 -4.94 9.45
CA LEU A 97 11.43 -3.71 9.58
C LEU A 97 12.05 -3.54 10.96
N ARG A 98 11.37 -4.02 12.00
CA ARG A 98 11.86 -3.98 13.39
C ARG A 98 12.66 -5.20 13.81
N GLY A 99 12.89 -6.15 12.91
CA GLY A 99 13.68 -7.35 13.17
C GLY A 99 12.97 -8.42 14.01
N PHE A 100 11.66 -8.33 14.15
CA PHE A 100 10.87 -9.38 14.85
C PHE A 100 10.69 -10.61 13.97
N TYR A 101 10.36 -10.41 12.69
CA TYR A 101 10.35 -11.47 11.69
C TYR A 101 11.62 -11.41 10.85
N ALA A 102 12.08 -12.57 10.37
CA ALA A 102 13.14 -12.63 9.38
C ALA A 102 12.68 -11.93 8.08
N ASP A 103 13.57 -11.14 7.52
CA ASP A 103 13.40 -10.48 6.22
C ASP A 103 14.61 -10.87 5.37
N GLY A 104 14.48 -11.99 4.66
CA GLY A 104 15.58 -12.56 3.89
C GLY A 104 15.82 -11.85 2.54
N GLU A 105 14.83 -11.15 2.03
CA GLU A 105 14.85 -10.59 0.68
C GLU A 105 14.75 -9.05 0.64
N GLY A 106 14.49 -8.40 1.77
CA GLY A 106 14.37 -6.94 1.84
C GLY A 106 13.16 -6.41 1.08
N GLU A 107 12.01 -7.00 1.33
CA GLU A 107 10.76 -6.66 0.68
C GLU A 107 10.20 -5.34 1.18
N TYR A 108 10.04 -4.37 0.28
CA TYR A 108 9.53 -3.05 0.61
C TYR A 108 8.21 -2.71 -0.09
N HIS A 109 7.74 -3.61 -0.93
CA HIS A 109 6.49 -3.41 -1.66
C HIS A 109 5.86 -4.74 -2.00
N CYS A 110 4.63 -4.94 -1.57
CA CYS A 110 3.85 -6.12 -1.95
C CYS A 110 2.47 -5.74 -2.47
N VAL A 111 2.00 -6.52 -3.41
CA VAL A 111 0.65 -6.42 -3.98
C VAL A 111 0.00 -7.79 -3.95
N TYR A 112 -1.16 -7.86 -3.32
CA TYR A 112 -2.03 -9.03 -3.37
C TYR A 112 -3.15 -8.78 -4.37
N ALA A 113 -3.37 -9.72 -5.27
CA ALA A 113 -4.46 -9.72 -6.23
C ALA A 113 -5.46 -10.84 -5.90
N VAL A 114 -6.72 -10.51 -5.79
CA VAL A 114 -7.81 -11.49 -5.55
C VAL A 114 -7.89 -12.49 -6.70
N ASP A 115 -7.73 -12.00 -7.93
CA ASP A 115 -7.66 -12.86 -9.10
C ASP A 115 -6.39 -13.73 -9.03
N GLY A 116 -6.60 -15.03 -9.01
CA GLY A 116 -5.52 -16.01 -8.88
C GLY A 116 -4.90 -16.12 -7.48
N ASN A 117 -5.36 -15.35 -6.51
CA ASN A 117 -4.82 -15.35 -5.13
C ASN A 117 -3.29 -15.17 -5.12
N HIS A 118 -2.80 -14.15 -5.85
CA HIS A 118 -1.39 -13.86 -6.01
C HIS A 118 -0.90 -12.81 -5.03
N LEU A 119 0.21 -13.12 -4.35
CA LEU A 119 1.00 -12.14 -3.63
C LEU A 119 2.32 -11.94 -4.37
N VAL A 120 2.54 -10.74 -4.87
CA VAL A 120 3.78 -10.34 -5.55
C VAL A 120 4.55 -9.42 -4.63
N ASN A 121 5.80 -9.78 -4.37
CA ASN A 121 6.73 -8.96 -3.64
C ASN A 121 7.72 -8.33 -4.63
N GLU A 122 7.94 -7.04 -4.47
CA GLU A 122 8.92 -6.32 -5.23
C GLU A 122 9.95 -5.73 -4.26
N ASP A 123 11.20 -5.86 -4.64
CA ASP A 123 12.29 -5.37 -3.82
C ASP A 123 12.39 -3.83 -3.80
N ARG A 124 13.39 -3.35 -3.09
CA ARG A 124 13.69 -1.94 -2.89
C ARG A 124 14.38 -1.26 -4.09
N ALA A 125 14.66 -2.03 -5.11
CA ALA A 125 15.33 -1.50 -6.29
C ALA A 125 14.43 -0.65 -7.17
#